data_79fae134592f4f996df2bacfeccad641
#
_entry.id   79fae134592f4f996df2bacfeccad641
#
_cell.length_a   1.000
_cell.length_b   1.000
_cell.length_c   1.000
_cell.angle_alpha   90.00
_cell.angle_beta   90.00
_cell.angle_gamma   90.00
#
_symmetry.space_group_name_H-M   'P 1'
#
loop_
_entity.id
_entity.type
_entity.pdbx_description
1 polymer ?
#
loop_
_entity_poly.entity_id
_entity_poly.type
_entity_poly.pdbx_seq_one_letter_code
_entity_poly.pdbx_strand_id
1 'polypeptide(L)'
;VRQSRDIDSAQTDRNSDKKEVKYKMHITDPIADMLTRIRNANNARHATVDIPASKMKKAIADILVEEGYVKSAELLEDSVQGTIRITLKYAENKQKVLTGLKRVSKPGLRSYASKDELPRVLKGLGIAIISTSKGIMTDKEARRQNVGGEVLAFIW
;
A
#
# COMPACT_ATOMS: atom_id res chain seq x y z
N VAL A 1 -56.26 39.81 10.11
CA VAL A 1 -56.26 38.45 9.61
C VAL A 1 -55.23 38.26 8.54
N ARG A 2 -54.12 37.79 8.89
CA ARG A 2 -53.36 37.19 7.86
C ARG A 2 -52.10 36.58 8.32
N GLN A 3 -52.03 35.35 8.12
CA GLN A 3 -50.92 34.52 8.43
C GLN A 3 -50.49 33.79 7.23
N SER A 4 -49.30 33.81 6.91
CA SER A 4 -48.65 32.78 6.14
C SER A 4 -47.19 33.15 6.09
N ARG A 5 -46.39 32.34 6.52
CA ARG A 5 -45.76 31.16 6.02
C ARG A 5 -44.41 31.48 5.48
N ASP A 6 -43.46 30.99 6.10
CA ASP A 6 -42.26 30.55 5.39
C ASP A 6 -41.66 29.41 6.15
N ILE A 7 -41.97 28.25 5.63
CA ILE A 7 -41.27 27.01 5.98
C ILE A 7 -41.00 26.35 4.65
N ASP A 8 -39.85 26.58 4.10
CA ASP A 8 -39.19 25.64 3.19
C ASP A 8 -37.91 26.22 2.60
N SER A 9 -36.83 26.08 3.31
CA SER A 9 -35.51 26.24 2.66
C SER A 9 -34.37 25.51 3.38
N ALA A 10 -34.69 24.58 4.24
CA ALA A 10 -33.68 23.89 5.02
C ALA A 10 -33.50 22.40 4.67
N GLN A 11 -34.00 21.92 3.54
CA GLN A 11 -33.99 20.49 3.24
C GLN A 11 -33.21 20.07 2.01
N THR A 12 -32.54 21.00 1.35
CA THR A 12 -31.87 20.73 0.07
C THR A 12 -30.38 20.39 0.19
N ASP A 13 -29.75 20.70 1.31
CA ASP A 13 -28.30 20.57 1.41
C ASP A 13 -27.78 19.25 2.00
N ARG A 14 -28.67 18.40 2.52
CA ARG A 14 -28.23 17.14 3.14
C ARG A 14 -28.08 15.98 2.17
N ASN A 15 -28.43 16.17 0.92
CA ASN A 15 -28.43 15.08 -0.06
C ASN A 15 -27.22 15.10 -1.02
N SER A 16 -26.55 16.25 -1.11
CA SER A 16 -25.33 16.38 -1.93
C SER A 16 -24.12 15.73 -1.23
N ASP A 17 -24.01 15.94 0.09
CA ASP A 17 -22.86 15.40 0.84
C ASP A 17 -22.84 13.88 0.90
N LYS A 18 -24.03 13.27 0.91
CA LYS A 18 -24.13 11.82 0.92
C LYS A 18 -23.75 11.17 -0.42
N LYS A 19 -23.92 11.89 -1.53
CA LYS A 19 -23.52 11.39 -2.85
C LYS A 19 -22.01 11.47 -3.06
N GLU A 20 -21.37 12.53 -2.61
CA GLU A 20 -19.91 12.67 -2.71
C GLU A 20 -19.17 11.63 -1.88
N VAL A 21 -19.64 11.36 -0.67
CA VAL A 21 -19.04 10.33 0.18
C VAL A 21 -19.15 8.94 -0.46
N LYS A 22 -20.25 8.66 -1.17
CA LYS A 22 -20.45 7.37 -1.83
C LYS A 22 -19.52 7.17 -3.03
N TYR A 23 -19.15 8.21 -3.76
CA TYR A 23 -18.21 8.15 -4.88
C TYR A 23 -16.76 7.98 -4.43
N LYS A 24 -16.37 8.60 -3.30
CA LYS A 24 -15.03 8.44 -2.73
C LYS A 24 -14.74 7.04 -2.20
N MET A 25 -15.76 6.26 -1.84
CA MET A 25 -15.61 4.90 -1.32
C MET A 25 -15.39 3.84 -2.40
N HIS A 26 -15.51 4.18 -3.69
CA HIS A 26 -15.34 3.23 -4.79
C HIS A 26 -13.91 3.15 -5.33
N ILE A 27 -13.05 4.11 -4.97
CA ILE A 27 -11.64 4.07 -5.36
C ILE A 27 -10.86 3.43 -4.24
N THR A 28 -10.52 2.15 -4.41
CA THR A 28 -9.70 1.42 -3.43
C THR A 28 -8.29 1.21 -3.98
N ASP A 29 -7.31 1.35 -3.11
CA ASP A 29 -5.92 0.99 -3.39
C ASP A 29 -5.47 -0.04 -2.36
N PRO A 30 -5.60 -1.35 -2.68
CA PRO A 30 -5.23 -2.41 -1.74
C PRO A 30 -3.76 -2.38 -1.34
N ILE A 31 -2.88 -1.93 -2.24
CA ILE A 31 -1.45 -1.82 -1.95
C ILE A 31 -1.19 -0.68 -0.98
N ALA A 32 -1.82 0.47 -1.18
CA ALA A 32 -1.71 1.59 -0.25
C ALA A 32 -2.24 1.21 1.14
N ASP A 33 -3.34 0.47 1.21
CA ASP A 33 -3.88 -0.05 2.47
C ASP A 33 -2.87 -0.99 3.16
N MET A 34 -2.25 -1.90 2.41
CA MET A 34 -1.21 -2.79 2.93
C MET A 34 -0.05 -1.99 3.51
N LEU A 35 0.48 -1.02 2.77
CA LEU A 35 1.60 -0.19 3.23
C LEU A 35 1.23 0.62 4.46
N THR A 36 0.02 1.15 4.53
CA THR A 36 -0.48 1.90 5.68
C THR A 36 -0.58 1.01 6.92
N ARG A 37 -1.11 -0.20 6.79
CA ARG A 37 -1.19 -1.16 7.89
C ARG A 37 0.19 -1.52 8.43
N ILE A 38 1.14 -1.79 7.54
CA ILE A 38 2.53 -2.08 7.93
C ILE A 38 3.15 -0.88 8.62
N ARG A 39 2.98 0.31 8.07
CA ARG A 39 3.51 1.55 8.65
C ARG A 39 2.97 1.79 10.06
N ASN A 40 1.67 1.68 10.24
CA ASN A 40 1.02 1.89 11.53
C ASN A 40 1.47 0.86 12.57
N ALA A 41 1.54 -0.41 12.21
CA ALA A 41 2.01 -1.47 13.09
C ALA A 41 3.48 -1.26 13.46
N ASN A 42 4.30 -0.87 12.51
CA ASN A 42 5.72 -0.59 12.73
C ASN A 42 5.93 0.61 13.65
N ASN A 43 5.14 1.67 13.48
CA ASN A 43 5.20 2.85 14.35
C ASN A 43 4.73 2.54 15.77
N ALA A 44 3.73 1.68 15.92
CA ALA A 44 3.21 1.24 17.22
C ALA A 44 4.05 0.12 17.87
N ARG A 45 5.11 -0.33 17.19
CA ARG A 45 5.99 -1.41 17.67
C ARG A 45 5.25 -2.74 17.87
N HIS A 46 4.25 -3.03 17.06
CA HIS A 46 3.57 -4.32 17.08
C HIS A 46 4.51 -5.43 16.60
N ALA A 47 4.35 -6.63 17.14
CA ALA A 47 5.14 -7.79 16.70
C ALA A 47 4.70 -8.28 15.32
N THR A 48 3.40 -8.27 15.05
CA THR A 48 2.81 -8.75 13.80
C THR A 48 1.75 -7.79 13.27
N VAL A 49 1.45 -7.92 11.98
CA VAL A 49 0.34 -7.23 11.33
C VAL A 49 -0.34 -8.19 10.37
N ASP A 50 -1.68 -8.21 10.38
CA ASP A 50 -2.50 -9.04 9.51
C ASP A 50 -3.07 -8.21 8.37
N ILE A 51 -2.99 -8.74 7.15
CA ILE A 51 -3.41 -8.07 5.93
C ILE A 51 -4.26 -9.04 5.11
N PRO A 52 -5.42 -8.61 4.57
CA PRO A 52 -6.19 -9.45 3.66
C PRO A 52 -5.32 -9.92 2.50
N ALA A 53 -5.35 -11.21 2.22
CA ALA A 53 -4.45 -11.82 1.25
C ALA A 53 -4.82 -11.52 -0.21
N SER A 54 -3.81 -11.38 -1.05
CA SER A 54 -3.90 -11.43 -2.51
C SER A 54 -2.55 -11.89 -3.05
N LYS A 55 -2.52 -12.33 -4.29
CA LYS A 55 -1.26 -12.77 -4.93
C LYS A 55 -0.24 -11.64 -4.97
N MET A 56 -0.67 -10.44 -5.32
CA MET A 56 0.20 -9.26 -5.39
C MET A 56 0.74 -8.88 -4.03
N LYS A 57 -0.11 -8.82 -3.01
CA LYS A 57 0.31 -8.50 -1.63
C LYS A 57 1.28 -9.55 -1.08
N LYS A 58 1.03 -10.83 -1.37
CA LYS A 58 1.94 -11.92 -0.95
C LYS A 58 3.31 -11.77 -1.60
N ALA A 59 3.35 -11.45 -2.89
CA ALA A 59 4.60 -11.21 -3.60
C ALA A 59 5.38 -10.01 -3.00
N ILE A 60 4.69 -8.93 -2.66
CA ILE A 60 5.29 -7.78 -1.98
C ILE A 60 5.82 -8.17 -0.61
N ALA A 61 5.04 -8.92 0.17
CA ALA A 61 5.46 -9.40 1.49
C ALA A 61 6.70 -10.28 1.41
N ASP A 62 6.77 -11.18 0.44
CA ASP A 62 7.93 -12.04 0.22
C ASP A 62 9.20 -11.22 -0.12
N ILE A 63 9.06 -10.17 -0.91
CA ILE A 63 10.16 -9.25 -1.21
C ILE A 63 10.66 -8.55 0.07
N LEU A 64 9.75 -8.11 0.93
CA LEU A 64 10.12 -7.48 2.20
C LEU A 64 10.88 -8.44 3.10
N VAL A 65 10.55 -9.73 3.08
CA VAL A 65 11.29 -10.77 3.81
C VAL A 65 12.68 -10.97 3.23
N GLU A 66 12.78 -11.14 1.90
CA GLU A 66 14.05 -11.37 1.21
C GLU A 66 15.03 -10.21 1.37
N GLU A 67 14.53 -8.98 1.35
CA GLU A 67 15.34 -7.78 1.52
C GLU A 67 15.64 -7.45 2.99
N GLY A 68 15.11 -8.23 3.92
CA GLY A 68 15.41 -8.09 5.34
C GLY A 68 14.66 -6.97 6.06
N TYR A 69 13.59 -6.43 5.48
CA TYR A 69 12.78 -5.39 6.11
C TYR A 69 11.79 -5.93 7.14
N VAL A 70 11.33 -7.16 6.94
CA VAL A 70 10.48 -7.86 7.91
C VAL A 70 11.04 -9.24 8.19
N LYS A 71 10.64 -9.82 9.31
CA LYS A 71 11.19 -11.10 9.75
C LYS A 71 10.60 -12.27 8.99
N SER A 72 9.28 -12.29 8.80
CA SER A 72 8.59 -13.36 8.10
C SER A 72 7.24 -12.90 7.58
N ALA A 73 6.69 -13.64 6.61
CA ALA A 73 5.35 -13.44 6.08
C ALA A 73 4.72 -14.81 5.86
N GLU A 74 3.55 -15.05 6.49
CA GLU A 74 2.83 -16.31 6.43
C GLU A 74 1.45 -16.10 5.84
N LEU A 75 1.03 -17.02 4.98
CA LEU A 75 -0.33 -17.06 4.46
C LEU A 75 -1.18 -17.96 5.37
N LEU A 76 -2.19 -17.36 6.02
CA LEU A 76 -3.13 -18.06 6.85
C LEU A 76 -4.42 -18.28 6.07
N GLU A 77 -4.83 -19.53 5.94
CA GLU A 77 -6.07 -19.90 5.24
C GLU A 77 -7.25 -19.97 6.20
N ASP A 78 -7.48 -18.89 6.94
CA ASP A 78 -8.52 -18.76 7.96
C ASP A 78 -9.86 -18.26 7.41
N SER A 79 -9.90 -17.85 6.15
CA SER A 79 -11.08 -17.37 5.46
C SER A 79 -10.98 -17.70 3.96
N VAL A 80 -12.05 -17.43 3.22
CA VAL A 80 -12.08 -17.65 1.76
C VAL A 80 -10.96 -16.88 1.05
N GLN A 81 -10.69 -15.65 1.48
CA GLN A 81 -9.64 -14.83 0.92
C GLN A 81 -8.26 -15.16 1.49
N GLY A 82 -8.21 -15.53 2.76
CA GLY A 82 -6.97 -15.73 3.50
C GLY A 82 -6.43 -14.43 4.10
N THR A 83 -5.43 -14.59 4.96
CA THR A 83 -4.76 -13.48 5.64
C THR A 83 -3.26 -13.66 5.53
N ILE A 84 -2.54 -12.58 5.23
CA ILE A 84 -1.08 -12.57 5.29
C ILE A 84 -0.69 -12.00 6.65
N ARG A 85 0.00 -12.81 7.46
CA ARG A 85 0.55 -12.35 8.73
C ARG A 85 2.02 -12.03 8.54
N ILE A 86 2.36 -10.76 8.71
CA ILE A 86 3.72 -10.27 8.61
C ILE A 86 4.28 -10.08 10.02
N THR A 87 5.39 -10.74 10.32
CA THR A 87 6.13 -10.53 11.56
C THR A 87 7.15 -9.43 11.32
N LEU A 88 6.99 -8.33 12.03
CA LEU A 88 7.86 -7.16 11.89
C LEU A 88 9.22 -7.40 12.53
N LYS A 89 10.21 -6.67 12.06
CA LYS A 89 11.58 -6.79 12.50
C LYS A 89 12.03 -5.49 13.15
N TYR A 90 12.67 -5.63 14.30
CA TYR A 90 13.24 -4.50 15.02
C TYR A 90 14.69 -4.81 15.35
N ALA A 91 15.53 -3.76 15.33
CA ALA A 91 16.91 -3.86 15.74
C ALA A 91 17.00 -3.86 17.27
N GLU A 92 18.22 -4.02 17.81
CA GLU A 92 18.48 -3.84 19.22
C GLU A 92 17.97 -2.46 19.68
N ASN A 93 17.50 -2.34 20.92
CA ASN A 93 16.86 -1.15 21.46
C ASN A 93 15.50 -0.80 20.81
N LYS A 94 14.83 -1.76 20.19
CA LYS A 94 13.51 -1.61 19.55
C LYS A 94 13.48 -0.57 18.44
N GLN A 95 14.61 -0.29 17.79
CA GLN A 95 14.65 0.61 16.64
C GLN A 95 14.04 -0.06 15.41
N LYS A 96 13.34 0.72 14.61
CA LYS A 96 12.70 0.23 13.38
C LYS A 96 13.77 -0.13 12.34
N VAL A 97 13.67 -1.32 11.78
CA VAL A 97 14.43 -1.71 10.59
C VAL A 97 13.80 -1.07 9.35
N LEU A 98 12.48 -1.12 9.28
CA LEU A 98 11.70 -0.50 8.21
C LEU A 98 11.45 0.96 8.56
N THR A 99 12.09 1.88 7.82
CA THR A 99 12.01 3.33 8.08
C THR A 99 10.86 3.99 7.35
N GLY A 100 10.65 3.66 6.08
CA GLY A 100 9.60 4.29 5.29
C GLY A 100 9.02 3.37 4.22
N LEU A 101 7.76 3.62 3.91
CA LEU A 101 7.02 2.98 2.81
C LEU A 101 6.23 4.07 2.09
N LYS A 102 6.44 4.19 0.79
CA LYS A 102 5.77 5.20 -0.02
C LYS A 102 5.09 4.55 -1.22
N ARG A 103 3.79 4.76 -1.35
CA ARG A 103 3.04 4.38 -2.54
C ARG A 103 3.40 5.33 -3.69
N VAL A 104 3.78 4.79 -4.84
CA VAL A 104 4.17 5.58 -6.00
C VAL A 104 3.08 5.55 -7.06
N SER A 105 2.81 4.39 -7.68
CA SER A 105 1.74 4.25 -8.66
C SER A 105 0.40 4.13 -7.95
N LYS A 106 -0.58 4.92 -8.35
CA LYS A 106 -1.91 4.99 -7.74
C LYS A 106 -2.99 4.71 -8.78
N PRO A 107 -4.17 4.22 -8.38
CA PRO A 107 -5.26 3.97 -9.35
C PRO A 107 -5.61 5.16 -10.24
N GLY A 108 -5.54 6.37 -9.72
CA GLY A 108 -5.82 7.60 -10.48
C GLY A 108 -4.62 8.19 -11.21
N LEU A 109 -3.42 7.70 -10.92
CA LEU A 109 -2.18 8.21 -11.52
C LEU A 109 -1.13 7.10 -11.55
N ARG A 110 -1.13 6.29 -12.59
CA ARG A 110 -0.17 5.20 -12.75
C ARG A 110 1.22 5.71 -13.08
N SER A 111 2.23 5.08 -12.52
CA SER A 111 3.64 5.43 -12.71
C SER A 111 4.40 4.25 -13.27
N TYR A 112 5.01 4.44 -14.45
CA TYR A 112 5.78 3.41 -15.15
C TYR A 112 7.21 3.87 -15.35
N ALA A 113 8.13 2.93 -15.41
CA ALA A 113 9.53 3.21 -15.75
C ALA A 113 10.05 2.15 -16.72
N SER A 114 10.79 2.60 -17.72
CA SER A 114 11.51 1.69 -18.61
C SER A 114 12.71 1.08 -17.89
N LYS A 115 13.28 0.04 -18.47
CA LYS A 115 14.46 -0.65 -17.92
C LYS A 115 15.64 0.30 -17.66
N ASP A 116 15.77 1.37 -18.45
CA ASP A 116 16.86 2.34 -18.34
C ASP A 116 16.56 3.46 -17.33
N GLU A 117 15.30 3.59 -16.93
CA GLU A 117 14.82 4.68 -16.07
C GLU A 117 14.31 4.18 -14.71
N LEU A 118 14.65 2.96 -14.33
CA LEU A 118 14.22 2.40 -13.05
C LEU A 118 14.76 3.24 -11.89
N PRO A 119 13.88 3.63 -10.94
CA PRO A 119 14.29 4.50 -9.85
C PRO A 119 15.23 3.79 -8.88
N ARG A 120 16.09 4.55 -8.23
CA ARG A 120 16.91 4.10 -7.10
C ARG A 120 16.45 4.83 -5.86
N VAL A 121 16.17 4.08 -4.80
CA VAL A 121 15.71 4.64 -3.53
C VAL A 121 16.92 4.84 -2.63
N LEU A 122 17.11 6.07 -2.13
CA LEU A 122 18.24 6.42 -1.27
C LEU A 122 19.58 5.92 -1.82
N LYS A 123 19.84 6.18 -3.10
CA LYS A 123 21.09 5.78 -3.78
C LYS A 123 21.39 4.28 -3.72
N GLY A 124 20.34 3.45 -3.67
CA GLY A 124 20.45 2.00 -3.61
C GLY A 124 20.39 1.40 -2.20
N LEU A 125 20.27 2.22 -1.17
CA LEU A 125 20.10 1.73 0.21
C LEU A 125 18.69 1.21 0.45
N GLY A 126 17.69 1.77 -0.25
CA GLY A 126 16.32 1.25 -0.24
C GLY A 126 16.02 0.46 -1.48
N ILE A 127 14.77 0.07 -1.65
CA ILE A 127 14.28 -0.66 -2.82
C ILE A 127 13.05 0.02 -3.43
N ALA A 128 12.87 -0.14 -4.74
CA ALA A 128 11.60 0.10 -5.40
C ALA A 128 10.98 -1.25 -5.75
N ILE A 129 9.67 -1.37 -5.55
CA ILE A 129 8.93 -2.57 -5.94
C ILE A 129 8.31 -2.31 -7.30
N ILE A 130 8.66 -3.15 -8.28
CA ILE A 130 8.28 -2.98 -9.68
C ILE A 130 7.39 -4.17 -10.10
N SER A 131 6.26 -3.87 -10.71
CA SER A 131 5.40 -4.86 -11.34
C SER A 131 5.76 -4.98 -12.81
N THR A 132 6.35 -6.10 -13.20
CA THR A 132 6.83 -6.35 -14.55
C THR A 132 6.05 -7.48 -15.21
N SER A 133 6.27 -7.69 -16.50
CA SER A 133 5.73 -8.85 -17.23
C SER A 133 6.22 -10.19 -16.69
N LYS A 134 7.33 -10.18 -15.96
CA LYS A 134 7.92 -11.38 -15.35
C LYS A 134 7.59 -11.49 -13.86
N GLY A 135 6.65 -10.70 -13.37
CA GLY A 135 6.21 -10.70 -11.98
C GLY A 135 6.63 -9.46 -11.21
N ILE A 136 6.37 -9.49 -9.93
CA ILE A 136 6.72 -8.40 -9.01
C ILE A 136 8.14 -8.64 -8.49
N MET A 137 8.98 -7.63 -8.59
CA MET A 137 10.39 -7.70 -8.22
C MET A 137 10.92 -6.36 -7.73
N THR A 138 12.13 -6.36 -7.22
CA THR A 138 12.82 -5.12 -6.85
C THR A 138 13.38 -4.43 -8.09
N ASP A 139 13.73 -3.15 -7.95
CA ASP A 139 14.40 -2.41 -9.02
C ASP A 139 15.74 -3.03 -9.41
N LYS A 140 16.46 -3.58 -8.44
CA LYS A 140 17.74 -4.27 -8.68
C LYS A 140 17.55 -5.50 -9.56
N GLU A 141 16.56 -6.31 -9.25
CA GLU A 141 16.24 -7.51 -10.02
C GLU A 141 15.72 -7.15 -11.41
N ALA A 142 14.89 -6.11 -11.53
CA ALA A 142 14.39 -5.63 -12.79
C ALA A 142 15.53 -5.14 -13.70
N ARG A 143 16.52 -4.44 -13.15
CA ARG A 143 17.71 -4.05 -13.90
C ARG A 143 18.52 -5.26 -14.37
N ARG A 144 18.70 -6.25 -13.49
CA ARG A 144 19.42 -7.47 -13.83
C ARG A 144 18.74 -8.23 -14.96
N GLN A 145 17.41 -8.26 -15.00
CA GLN A 145 16.64 -8.91 -16.04
C GLN A 145 16.35 -8.05 -17.26
N ASN A 146 16.78 -6.78 -17.27
CA ASN A 146 16.50 -5.79 -18.32
C ASN A 146 15.02 -5.62 -18.62
N VAL A 147 14.20 -5.50 -17.60
CA VAL A 147 12.76 -5.26 -17.73
C VAL A 147 12.35 -3.99 -17.00
N GLY A 148 11.38 -3.28 -17.54
CA GLY A 148 10.72 -2.17 -16.87
C GLY A 148 9.30 -2.57 -16.45
N GLY A 149 8.59 -1.66 -15.84
CA GLY A 149 7.22 -1.91 -15.43
C GLY A 149 6.63 -0.78 -14.60
N GLU A 150 5.54 -1.11 -13.91
CA GLU A 150 4.86 -0.19 -13.01
C GLU A 150 5.61 -0.08 -11.69
N VAL A 151 5.95 1.13 -11.30
CA VAL A 151 6.61 1.41 -10.02
C VAL A 151 5.55 1.46 -8.93
N LEU A 152 5.44 0.40 -8.14
CA LEU A 152 4.39 0.27 -7.13
C LEU A 152 4.68 1.09 -5.88
N ALA A 153 5.86 0.96 -5.32
CA ALA A 153 6.19 1.56 -4.04
C ALA A 153 7.70 1.72 -3.84
N PHE A 154 8.08 2.61 -2.94
CA PHE A 154 9.44 2.75 -2.42
C PHE A 154 9.47 2.29 -0.98
N ILE A 155 10.50 1.53 -0.62
CA ILE A 155 10.71 0.98 0.71
C ILE A 155 12.16 1.28 1.15
N TRP A 156 12.32 1.77 2.37
CA TRP A 156 13.66 2.03 2.93
C TRP A 156 13.69 1.91 4.44
#